data_3b6f89cce4e23c1b669fe284847afa8b
#
_entry.id   3b6f89cce4e23c1b669fe284847afa8b
#
_cell.length_a   1.000
_cell.length_b   1.000
_cell.length_c   1.000
_cell.angle_alpha   90.00
_cell.angle_beta   90.00
_cell.angle_gamma   90.00
#
_symmetry.space_group_name_H-M   'P 1'
#
loop_
_entity.id
_entity.type
_entity.pdbx_description
1 polymer ?
#
loop_
_entity_poly.entity_id
_entity_poly.type
_entity_poly.pdbx_seq_one_letter_code
_entity_poly.pdbx_strand_id
1 'polypeptide(L)'
;MEVIDLYDRNKRKLNKTFIRGKDRLSAGEYYLLEQVWIVNKDNEILLTQRNENKSYGGFWEPTTGHVKTKESDVSGALRELKEE
;
A
#
# COMPACT_ATOMS: atom_id res chain seq x y z
N MET A 1 10.06 8.15 7.12
CA MET A 1 8.65 8.55 7.27
C MET A 1 7.99 8.56 5.89
N GLU A 2 6.91 7.84 5.71
CA GLU A 2 6.24 7.77 4.41
C GLU A 2 5.37 8.99 4.17
N VAL A 3 5.56 9.63 3.02
CA VAL A 3 4.72 10.73 2.54
C VAL A 3 3.86 10.19 1.39
N ILE A 4 2.56 10.34 1.53
CA ILE A 4 1.58 9.73 0.63
C ILE A 4 0.73 10.83 0.01
N ASP A 5 0.45 10.71 -1.30
CA ASP A 5 -0.50 11.60 -1.97
C ASP A 5 -1.92 11.22 -1.60
N LEU A 6 -2.77 12.22 -1.44
CA LEU A 6 -4.18 12.00 -1.18
C LEU A 6 -5.01 12.18 -2.45
N TYR A 7 -6.12 11.46 -2.50
CA TYR A 7 -7.02 11.37 -3.65
C TYR A 7 -8.45 11.58 -3.20
N ASP A 8 -9.31 11.98 -4.13
CA ASP A 8 -10.75 12.01 -3.90
C ASP A 8 -11.35 10.62 -4.17
N ARG A 9 -12.65 10.49 -3.97
CA ARG A 9 -13.36 9.22 -4.17
C ARG A 9 -13.30 8.69 -5.62
N ASN A 10 -12.95 9.55 -6.57
CA ASN A 10 -12.84 9.19 -7.98
C ASN A 10 -11.39 8.96 -8.41
N LYS A 11 -10.48 8.80 -7.45
CA LYS A 11 -9.05 8.57 -7.68
C LYS A 11 -8.35 9.76 -8.34
N ARG A 12 -8.84 10.98 -8.12
CA ARG A 12 -8.19 12.19 -8.60
C ARG A 12 -7.34 12.80 -7.48
N LYS A 13 -6.13 13.25 -7.81
CA LYS A 13 -5.24 13.84 -6.82
C LYS A 13 -5.81 15.13 -6.25
N LEU A 14 -5.72 15.27 -4.94
CA LEU A 14 -6.17 16.46 -4.21
C LEU A 14 -5.09 17.51 -4.05
N ASN A 15 -3.90 17.32 -4.61
CA ASN A 15 -2.74 18.20 -4.41
C ASN A 15 -2.41 18.39 -2.92
N LYS A 16 -2.58 17.32 -2.15
CA LYS A 16 -2.38 17.30 -0.71
C LYS A 16 -1.64 16.02 -0.35
N THR A 17 -0.75 16.11 0.63
CA THR A 17 0.01 14.95 1.10
C THR A 17 -0.39 14.59 2.52
N PHE A 18 -0.04 13.38 2.91
CA PHE A 18 -0.38 12.77 4.19
C PHE A 18 0.88 12.07 4.72
N ILE A 19 1.23 12.34 5.97
CA ILE A 19 2.37 11.70 6.62
C ILE A 19 1.83 10.53 7.44
N ARG A 20 2.16 9.32 6.99
CA ARG A 20 1.71 8.10 7.64
C ARG A 20 2.23 8.01 9.07
N GLY A 21 1.33 7.71 10.00
CA GLY A 21 1.64 7.61 11.41
C GLY A 21 1.55 8.94 12.17
N LYS A 22 1.42 10.06 11.46
CA LYS A 22 1.32 11.40 12.06
C LYS A 22 -0.02 12.07 11.74
N ASP A 23 -0.41 12.06 10.48
CA ASP A 23 -1.61 12.74 10.02
C ASP A 23 -2.83 11.83 10.13
N ARG A 24 -4.01 12.42 10.08
CA ARG A 24 -5.29 11.71 10.03
C ARG A 24 -6.06 12.12 8.79
N LEU A 25 -6.78 11.17 8.22
CA LEU A 25 -7.61 11.45 7.05
C LEU A 25 -8.87 12.21 7.47
N SER A 26 -9.22 13.22 6.66
CA SER A 26 -10.50 13.91 6.76
C SER A 26 -11.51 13.27 5.81
N ALA A 27 -12.78 13.64 5.97
CA ALA A 27 -13.81 13.16 5.06
C ALA A 27 -13.48 13.55 3.61
N GLY A 28 -13.67 12.60 2.70
CA GLY A 28 -13.38 12.83 1.27
C GLY A 28 -11.92 12.70 0.90
N GLU A 29 -11.06 12.31 1.83
CA GLU A 29 -9.64 12.06 1.57
C GLU A 29 -9.36 10.57 1.56
N TYR A 30 -8.60 10.12 0.57
CA TYR A 30 -8.25 8.72 0.40
C TYR A 30 -6.79 8.59 -0.01
N TYR A 31 -6.16 7.49 0.35
CA TYR A 31 -4.85 7.13 -0.19
C TYR A 31 -4.96 5.79 -0.91
N LEU A 32 -3.97 5.50 -1.75
CA LEU A 32 -3.95 4.26 -2.51
C LEU A 32 -3.16 3.19 -1.76
N LEU A 33 -3.78 2.04 -1.60
CA LEU A 33 -3.13 0.81 -1.20
C LEU A 33 -2.98 -0.06 -2.43
N GLU A 34 -1.95 -0.86 -2.45
CA GLU A 34 -1.74 -1.82 -3.53
C GLU A 34 -1.39 -3.17 -2.96
N GLN A 35 -1.80 -4.20 -3.68
CA GLN A 35 -1.44 -5.58 -3.39
C GLN A 35 -0.80 -6.18 -4.63
N VAL A 36 0.29 -6.91 -4.43
CA VAL A 36 0.94 -7.64 -5.51
C VAL A 36 0.65 -9.11 -5.32
N TRP A 37 -0.05 -9.72 -6.27
CA TRP A 37 -0.36 -11.14 -6.26
C TRP A 37 0.61 -11.88 -7.16
N ILE A 38 1.44 -12.72 -6.58
CA ILE A 38 2.42 -13.50 -7.31
C ILE A 38 1.86 -14.92 -7.43
N VAL A 39 1.64 -15.34 -8.69
CA VAL A 39 1.03 -16.64 -8.99
C VAL A 39 2.04 -17.46 -9.81
N ASN A 40 2.30 -18.68 -9.39
CA ASN A 40 3.17 -19.57 -10.14
C ASN A 40 2.37 -20.37 -11.20
N LYS A 41 3.06 -21.21 -11.96
CA LYS A 41 2.44 -21.99 -13.02
C LYS A 41 1.40 -22.99 -12.54
N ASP A 42 1.40 -23.33 -11.26
CA ASP A 42 0.46 -24.28 -10.65
C ASP A 42 -0.71 -23.57 -9.97
N ASN A 43 -0.89 -22.27 -10.25
CA ASN A 43 -1.95 -21.42 -9.67
C ASN A 43 -1.85 -21.27 -8.16
N GLU A 44 -0.66 -21.44 -7.61
CA GLU A 44 -0.40 -21.17 -6.20
C GLU A 44 -0.03 -19.70 -6.01
N ILE A 45 -0.45 -19.11 -4.91
CA ILE A 45 -0.23 -17.69 -4.61
C ILE A 45 0.81 -17.57 -3.51
N LEU A 46 1.80 -16.70 -3.71
CA LEU A 46 2.80 -16.42 -2.69
C LEU A 46 2.19 -15.50 -1.62
N LEU A 47 2.22 -15.95 -0.38
CA LEU A 47 1.78 -15.17 0.77
C LEU A 47 2.94 -14.96 1.73
N THR A 48 2.95 -13.79 2.38
CA THR A 48 3.89 -13.50 3.45
C THR A 48 3.12 -13.37 4.76
N GLN A 49 3.78 -13.70 5.86
CA GLN A 49 3.16 -13.61 7.18
C GLN A 49 3.50 -12.27 7.81
N ARG A 50 2.49 -11.57 8.29
CA ARG A 50 2.69 -10.29 8.97
C ARG A 50 3.45 -10.49 10.27
N ASN A 51 4.34 -9.54 10.56
CA ASN A 51 5.08 -9.52 11.81
C ASN A 51 4.10 -9.44 12.99
N GLU A 52 4.38 -10.18 14.06
CA GLU A 52 3.53 -10.22 15.25
C GLU A 52 3.36 -8.86 15.93
N ASN A 53 4.30 -7.95 15.72
CA ASN A 53 4.25 -6.60 16.28
C ASN A 53 3.35 -5.62 15.51
N LYS A 54 2.80 -6.06 14.37
CA LYS A 54 1.88 -5.26 13.57
C LYS A 54 0.43 -5.63 13.88
N SER A 55 -0.51 -4.74 13.51
CA SER A 55 -1.93 -5.09 13.57
C SER A 55 -2.20 -6.31 12.70
N TYR A 56 -3.06 -7.19 13.17
CA TYR A 56 -3.31 -8.49 12.54
C TYR A 56 -2.04 -9.34 12.41
N GLY A 57 -1.13 -9.24 13.38
CA GLY A 57 0.10 -10.02 13.38
C GLY A 57 -0.16 -11.51 13.27
N GLY A 58 0.71 -12.22 12.53
CA GLY A 58 0.57 -13.63 12.29
C GLY A 58 -0.34 -13.99 11.12
N PHE A 59 -1.12 -13.06 10.59
CA PHE A 59 -1.99 -13.30 9.44
C PHE A 59 -1.16 -13.34 8.15
N TRP A 60 -1.59 -14.17 7.22
CA TRP A 60 -0.96 -14.31 5.91
C TRP A 60 -1.58 -13.35 4.92
N GLU A 61 -0.77 -12.72 4.08
CA GLU A 61 -1.25 -11.74 3.12
C GLU A 61 -0.38 -11.71 1.87
N PRO A 62 -0.94 -11.25 0.72
CA PRO A 62 -0.11 -10.88 -0.43
C PRO A 62 0.73 -9.66 -0.08
N THR A 63 1.77 -9.37 -0.86
CA THR A 63 2.57 -8.17 -0.69
C THR A 63 1.67 -6.94 -0.80
N THR A 64 1.62 -6.14 0.25
CA THR A 64 0.71 -4.99 0.36
C THR A 64 1.48 -3.77 0.81
N GLY A 65 1.18 -2.61 0.25
CA GLY A 65 1.81 -1.36 0.66
C GLY A 65 1.04 -0.14 0.22
N HIS A 66 1.55 1.03 0.61
CA HIS A 66 0.99 2.32 0.25
C HIS A 66 1.73 2.90 -0.93
N VAL A 67 0.99 3.52 -1.86
CA VAL A 67 1.60 4.28 -2.95
C VAL A 67 2.09 5.60 -2.36
N LYS A 68 3.41 5.81 -2.42
CA LYS A 68 4.04 7.01 -1.87
C LYS A 68 3.91 8.20 -2.82
N THR A 69 4.13 9.39 -2.28
CA THR A 69 4.18 10.61 -3.08
C THR A 69 5.18 10.46 -4.23
N LYS A 70 4.84 10.97 -5.40
CA LYS A 70 5.66 10.91 -6.62
C LYS A 70 5.84 9.51 -7.19
N GLU A 71 5.18 8.50 -6.65
CA GLU A 71 5.13 7.17 -7.26
C GLU A 71 3.86 7.03 -8.09
N SER A 72 3.94 6.27 -9.18
CA SER A 72 2.75 5.73 -9.83
C SER A 72 2.32 4.47 -9.06
N ASP A 73 1.11 3.99 -9.31
CA ASP A 73 0.65 2.73 -8.72
C ASP A 73 1.56 1.56 -9.11
N VAL A 74 2.01 1.51 -10.37
CA VAL A 74 2.91 0.45 -10.85
C VAL A 74 4.30 0.55 -10.20
N SER A 75 4.89 1.76 -10.14
CA SER A 75 6.21 1.91 -9.51
C SER A 75 6.17 1.62 -8.02
N GLY A 76 5.09 1.99 -7.34
CA GLY A 76 4.88 1.64 -5.94
C GLY A 76 4.81 0.14 -5.73
N ALA A 77 4.05 -0.57 -6.58
CA ALA A 77 3.94 -2.03 -6.51
C ALA A 77 5.29 -2.70 -6.71
N LEU A 78 6.08 -2.25 -7.68
CA LEU A 78 7.43 -2.79 -7.93
C LEU A 78 8.37 -2.54 -6.76
N ARG A 79 8.28 -1.35 -6.14
CA ARG A 79 9.07 -1.04 -4.96
C ARG A 79 8.73 -1.97 -3.81
N GLU A 80 7.46 -2.16 -3.52
CA GLU A 80 7.01 -3.06 -2.44
C GLU A 80 7.47 -4.49 -2.69
N LEU A 81 7.40 -4.94 -3.93
CA LEU A 81 7.84 -6.28 -4.29
C LEU A 81 9.33 -6.47 -4.00
N LYS A 82 10.15 -5.45 -4.24
CA LYS A 82 11.60 -5.51 -3.97
C LYS A 82 11.92 -5.48 -2.48
N GLU A 83 11.06 -4.87 -1.67
CA GLU A 83 11.24 -4.79 -0.21
C GLU A 83 10.92 -6.12 0.49
N GLU A 84 10.23 -7.01 -0.19
CA GLU A 84 9.84 -8.32 0.36
C GLU A 84 10.91 -9.45 0.14
#